data_21a16f4c84fde02371ceea844e2834bf
#
_entry.id   21a16f4c84fde02371ceea844e2834bf
#
_cell.length_a   1.000
_cell.length_b   1.000
_cell.length_c   1.000
_cell.angle_alpha   90.00
_cell.angle_beta   90.00
_cell.angle_gamma   90.00
#
_symmetry.space_group_name_H-M   'P 1'
#
loop_
_entity.id
_entity.type
_entity.pdbx_description
1 polymer ?
#
loop_
_entity_poly.entity_id
_entity_poly.type
_entity_poly.pdbx_seq_one_letter_code
_entity_poly.pdbx_strand_id
1 'polypeptide(L)'
;MADLRVNLFGKQLAGPVIAASGTFGFGPEYAGIEDLRVLGGISGKGLTLNGQPGNDGERLLETPSGLMNSIGLQNPGVQHFIENELPAMKTCGTSVWVNLGGHTIEENVEGVQKLCAAGIDVLELNISCPNVKQGGLAFGIRAKDAEEVVSAVSKVCTVPLVVKLSPQAESIPDMCKAVEAAGADGISLCNTFQACAIDLEKRRPVFNNTFAGLSGPAIRPIALRMVWQAVGAVNIPVIGLGGILTGRDALEFIMAGAAAVQVGTANFLDPKACTRITAEIGEWMDAHGVKTLDEIRGCARG
;
A
#
# COMPACT_ATOMS: atom_id res chain seq x y z
N MET A 1 -3.49 -29.38 -1.60
CA MET A 1 -3.27 -27.94 -1.89
C MET A 1 -3.32 -27.17 -0.58
N ALA A 2 -2.40 -26.28 -0.38
CA ALA A 2 -2.34 -25.38 0.75
C ALA A 2 -3.54 -24.42 0.77
N ASP A 3 -3.97 -23.99 1.95
CA ASP A 3 -4.99 -22.96 2.14
C ASP A 3 -4.32 -21.58 2.20
N LEU A 4 -4.55 -20.76 1.17
CA LEU A 4 -3.99 -19.41 1.04
C LEU A 4 -4.85 -18.34 1.69
N ARG A 5 -6.04 -18.67 2.20
CA ARG A 5 -6.94 -17.70 2.82
C ARG A 5 -6.29 -17.06 4.05
N VAL A 6 -6.57 -15.78 4.23
CA VAL A 6 -6.06 -14.98 5.35
C VAL A 6 -7.22 -14.34 6.08
N ASN A 7 -7.25 -14.48 7.41
CA ASN A 7 -8.18 -13.71 8.24
C ASN A 7 -7.56 -12.36 8.56
N LEU A 8 -8.20 -11.29 8.09
CA LEU A 8 -7.76 -9.92 8.30
C LEU A 8 -8.97 -9.04 8.66
N PHE A 9 -8.87 -8.31 9.76
CA PHE A 9 -9.95 -7.42 10.24
C PHE A 9 -11.31 -8.13 10.42
N GLY A 10 -11.30 -9.40 10.85
CA GLY A 10 -12.52 -10.20 11.01
C GLY A 10 -13.14 -10.69 9.70
N LYS A 11 -12.51 -10.45 8.55
CA LYS A 11 -12.93 -10.94 7.24
C LYS A 11 -11.95 -11.99 6.72
N GLN A 12 -12.47 -13.02 6.04
CA GLN A 12 -11.65 -14.00 5.34
C GLN A 12 -11.37 -13.50 3.90
N LEU A 13 -10.11 -13.22 3.63
CA LEU A 13 -9.62 -12.88 2.29
C LEU A 13 -9.26 -14.15 1.52
N ALA A 14 -9.41 -14.14 0.19
CA ALA A 14 -9.14 -15.29 -0.67
C ALA A 14 -7.66 -15.69 -0.72
N GLY A 15 -6.74 -14.74 -0.51
CA GLY A 15 -5.30 -14.96 -0.50
C GLY A 15 -4.54 -13.85 0.22
N PRO A 16 -3.22 -14.01 0.39
CA PRO A 16 -2.38 -13.05 1.11
C PRO A 16 -1.95 -11.85 0.26
N VAL A 17 -2.15 -11.88 -1.06
CA VAL A 17 -1.67 -10.86 -1.99
C VAL A 17 -2.75 -9.83 -2.27
N ILE A 18 -2.43 -8.58 -2.07
CA ILE A 18 -3.27 -7.40 -2.35
C ILE A 18 -2.56 -6.59 -3.44
N ALA A 19 -3.28 -6.16 -4.47
CA ALA A 19 -2.72 -5.22 -5.44
C ALA A 19 -2.51 -3.85 -4.80
N ALA A 20 -1.29 -3.30 -4.94
CA ALA A 20 -0.92 -2.06 -4.26
C ALA A 20 -1.46 -0.81 -4.97
N SER A 21 -1.85 0.17 -4.17
CA SER A 21 -2.33 1.47 -4.64
C SER A 21 -1.37 2.15 -5.63
N GLY A 22 -1.96 2.67 -6.71
CA GLY A 22 -1.23 3.42 -7.74
C GLY A 22 -0.53 2.57 -8.80
N THR A 23 -0.67 1.24 -8.77
CA THR A 23 -0.01 0.33 -9.71
C THR A 23 -0.97 -0.65 -10.37
N PHE A 24 -2.28 -0.57 -10.08
CA PHE A 24 -3.30 -1.52 -10.51
C PHE A 24 -4.62 -0.83 -10.92
N GLY A 25 -4.56 0.43 -11.32
CA GLY A 25 -5.77 1.21 -11.65
C GLY A 25 -6.82 1.15 -10.54
N PHE A 26 -8.03 0.77 -10.91
CA PHE A 26 -9.13 0.45 -9.99
C PHE A 26 -9.54 -1.03 -10.04
N GLY A 27 -8.84 -1.85 -10.83
CA GLY A 27 -9.05 -3.30 -10.92
C GLY A 27 -9.73 -3.80 -12.19
N PRO A 28 -10.83 -3.20 -12.68
CA PRO A 28 -11.51 -3.69 -13.89
C PRO A 28 -10.61 -3.81 -15.12
N GLU A 29 -9.58 -2.99 -15.22
CA GLU A 29 -8.58 -3.00 -16.28
C GLU A 29 -7.84 -4.34 -16.36
N TYR A 30 -7.75 -5.06 -15.25
CA TYR A 30 -7.07 -6.35 -15.14
C TYR A 30 -8.02 -7.56 -15.20
N ALA A 31 -9.33 -7.36 -15.01
CA ALA A 31 -10.31 -8.45 -14.96
C ALA A 31 -10.39 -9.30 -16.24
N GLY A 32 -9.97 -8.75 -17.40
CA GLY A 32 -9.85 -9.48 -18.65
C GLY A 32 -8.51 -10.22 -18.84
N ILE A 33 -7.55 -10.00 -17.94
CA ILE A 33 -6.18 -10.52 -18.04
C ILE A 33 -5.97 -11.65 -17.04
N GLU A 34 -6.55 -11.54 -15.83
CA GLU A 34 -6.33 -12.49 -14.71
C GLU A 34 -7.59 -12.64 -13.84
N ASP A 35 -7.64 -13.72 -13.07
CA ASP A 35 -8.73 -13.96 -12.11
C ASP A 35 -8.46 -13.22 -10.80
N LEU A 36 -9.08 -12.05 -10.65
CA LEU A 36 -8.90 -11.19 -9.48
C LEU A 36 -9.49 -11.77 -8.17
N ARG A 37 -10.35 -12.80 -8.27
CA ARG A 37 -11.00 -13.43 -7.09
C ARG A 37 -10.03 -14.19 -6.21
N VAL A 38 -8.83 -14.53 -6.69
CA VAL A 38 -7.78 -15.20 -5.90
C VAL A 38 -6.99 -14.22 -5.03
N LEU A 39 -7.15 -12.92 -5.27
CA LEU A 39 -6.45 -11.88 -4.51
C LEU A 39 -7.13 -11.62 -3.17
N GLY A 40 -6.35 -11.20 -2.19
CA GLY A 40 -6.84 -10.72 -0.90
C GLY A 40 -7.54 -9.36 -0.98
N GLY A 41 -7.31 -8.62 -2.05
CA GLY A 41 -7.94 -7.33 -2.29
C GLY A 41 -7.24 -6.53 -3.37
N ILE A 42 -7.87 -5.42 -3.74
CA ILE A 42 -7.30 -4.40 -4.63
C ILE A 42 -7.31 -3.08 -3.88
N SER A 43 -6.13 -2.51 -3.62
CA SER A 43 -6.00 -1.11 -3.21
C SER A 43 -5.92 -0.26 -4.47
N GLY A 44 -7.01 0.41 -4.79
CA GLY A 44 -7.14 1.21 -6.00
C GLY A 44 -6.22 2.43 -6.02
N LYS A 45 -6.28 3.20 -7.10
CA LYS A 45 -5.53 4.46 -7.23
C LYS A 45 -5.78 5.37 -6.02
N GLY A 46 -4.70 5.88 -5.42
CA GLY A 46 -4.79 6.80 -4.29
C GLY A 46 -5.58 8.07 -4.63
N LEU A 47 -6.54 8.39 -3.79
CA LEU A 47 -7.47 9.52 -3.95
C LEU A 47 -7.09 10.69 -3.06
N THR A 48 -7.49 11.87 -3.48
CA THR A 48 -7.64 13.08 -2.65
C THR A 48 -9.11 13.50 -2.67
N LEU A 49 -9.54 14.32 -1.72
CA LEU A 49 -10.95 14.72 -1.63
C LEU A 49 -11.45 15.32 -2.96
N ASN A 50 -10.71 16.25 -3.55
CA ASN A 50 -11.12 17.03 -4.73
C ASN A 50 -10.44 16.60 -6.05
N GLY A 51 -9.60 15.57 -6.02
CA GLY A 51 -8.81 15.15 -7.18
C GLY A 51 -7.59 16.04 -7.44
N GLN A 52 -6.67 15.53 -8.27
CA GLN A 52 -5.43 16.23 -8.64
C GLN A 52 -4.98 15.87 -10.06
N PRO A 53 -4.44 16.83 -10.83
CA PRO A 53 -3.91 16.57 -12.18
C PRO A 53 -2.58 15.81 -12.18
N GLY A 54 -1.87 15.76 -11.03
CA GLY A 54 -0.52 15.22 -10.91
C GLY A 54 0.56 16.23 -11.25
N ASN A 55 1.81 15.75 -11.29
CA ASN A 55 2.97 16.58 -11.60
C ASN A 55 3.18 16.73 -13.11
N ASP A 56 3.78 17.83 -13.50
CA ASP A 56 4.24 18.09 -14.87
C ASP A 56 5.63 17.48 -15.12
N GLY A 57 5.98 17.32 -16.40
CA GLY A 57 7.28 16.82 -16.86
C GLY A 57 7.39 15.31 -16.83
N GLU A 58 8.64 14.82 -16.69
CA GLU A 58 8.90 13.38 -16.57
C GLU A 58 8.30 12.84 -15.28
N ARG A 59 7.59 11.72 -15.39
CA ARG A 59 6.89 11.10 -14.26
C ARG A 59 7.44 9.74 -13.88
N LEU A 60 8.16 9.09 -14.79
CA LEU A 60 8.70 7.74 -14.60
C LEU A 60 10.14 7.70 -15.12
N LEU A 61 10.99 6.98 -14.41
CA LEU A 61 12.35 6.67 -14.81
C LEU A 61 12.70 5.26 -14.34
N GLU A 62 13.07 4.39 -15.27
CA GLU A 62 13.61 3.07 -14.92
C GLU A 62 15.00 3.19 -14.32
N THR A 63 15.29 2.33 -13.36
CA THR A 63 16.63 2.14 -12.78
C THR A 63 17.05 0.68 -12.93
N PRO A 64 18.33 0.33 -12.77
CA PRO A 64 18.78 -1.06 -12.94
C PRO A 64 18.03 -2.10 -12.09
N SER A 65 17.46 -1.69 -10.96
CA SER A 65 16.76 -2.59 -10.03
C SER A 65 15.45 -2.01 -9.50
N GLY A 66 14.78 -1.16 -10.27
CA GLY A 66 13.52 -0.57 -9.83
C GLY A 66 13.01 0.53 -10.73
N LEU A 67 12.07 1.29 -10.18
CA LEU A 67 11.39 2.38 -10.88
C LEU A 67 11.33 3.61 -9.97
N MET A 68 11.71 4.75 -10.51
CA MET A 68 11.47 6.04 -9.88
C MET A 68 10.21 6.68 -10.45
N ASN A 69 9.38 7.27 -9.59
CA ASN A 69 8.16 7.94 -10.02
C ASN A 69 7.95 9.30 -9.34
N SER A 70 7.37 10.22 -10.09
CA SER A 70 6.94 11.55 -9.64
C SER A 70 5.53 11.84 -10.18
N ILE A 71 4.57 11.00 -9.84
CA ILE A 71 3.18 11.08 -10.37
C ILE A 71 2.42 12.27 -9.80
N GLY A 72 2.65 12.64 -8.52
CA GLY A 72 1.97 13.76 -7.87
C GLY A 72 0.51 13.48 -7.52
N LEU A 73 0.18 12.25 -7.11
CA LEU A 73 -1.18 11.81 -6.72
C LEU A 73 -2.25 12.14 -7.78
N GLN A 74 -1.95 12.04 -9.07
CA GLN A 74 -2.97 12.19 -10.11
C GLN A 74 -4.16 11.27 -9.81
N ASN A 75 -5.35 11.83 -9.62
CA ASN A 75 -6.55 11.09 -9.29
C ASN A 75 -7.82 11.91 -9.58
N PRO A 76 -8.99 11.26 -9.76
CA PRO A 76 -10.23 11.95 -10.11
C PRO A 76 -10.95 12.60 -8.91
N GLY A 77 -10.54 12.32 -7.68
CA GLY A 77 -11.23 12.73 -6.46
C GLY A 77 -12.24 11.70 -5.94
N VAL A 78 -12.59 11.86 -4.66
CA VAL A 78 -13.47 10.92 -3.94
C VAL A 78 -14.85 10.82 -4.59
N GLN A 79 -15.48 11.95 -4.94
CA GLN A 79 -16.84 11.93 -5.50
C GLN A 79 -16.89 11.20 -6.84
N HIS A 80 -15.97 11.53 -7.75
CA HIS A 80 -15.88 10.86 -9.05
C HIS A 80 -15.64 9.35 -8.90
N PHE A 81 -14.74 8.97 -7.99
CA PHE A 81 -14.46 7.55 -7.71
C PHE A 81 -15.72 6.80 -7.26
N ILE A 82 -16.49 7.39 -6.34
CA ILE A 82 -17.73 6.76 -5.83
C ILE A 82 -18.75 6.53 -6.94
N GLU A 83 -18.89 7.52 -7.83
CA GLU A 83 -19.91 7.49 -8.89
C GLU A 83 -19.53 6.63 -10.11
N ASN A 84 -18.23 6.60 -10.46
CA ASN A 84 -17.80 6.05 -11.73
C ASN A 84 -16.94 4.78 -11.62
N GLU A 85 -16.04 4.71 -10.60
CA GLU A 85 -15.05 3.62 -10.51
C GLU A 85 -15.46 2.54 -9.49
N LEU A 86 -15.97 2.93 -8.34
CA LEU A 86 -16.33 2.01 -7.26
C LEU A 86 -17.35 0.93 -7.68
N PRO A 87 -18.41 1.24 -8.46
CA PRO A 87 -19.36 0.22 -8.90
C PRO A 87 -18.69 -0.89 -9.72
N ALA A 88 -17.80 -0.53 -10.64
CA ALA A 88 -17.04 -1.48 -11.44
C ALA A 88 -16.00 -2.25 -10.61
N MET A 89 -15.30 -1.57 -9.70
CA MET A 89 -14.33 -2.19 -8.79
C MET A 89 -14.97 -3.28 -7.93
N LYS A 90 -16.20 -3.06 -7.44
CA LYS A 90 -16.97 -4.06 -6.69
C LYS A 90 -17.29 -5.33 -7.49
N THR A 91 -17.29 -5.28 -8.82
CA THR A 91 -17.53 -6.46 -9.67
C THR A 91 -16.30 -7.35 -9.82
N CYS A 92 -15.12 -6.92 -9.39
CA CYS A 92 -13.88 -7.71 -9.45
C CYS A 92 -13.89 -8.96 -8.57
N GLY A 93 -14.84 -9.08 -7.64
CA GLY A 93 -15.02 -10.28 -6.81
C GLY A 93 -13.97 -10.47 -5.72
N THR A 94 -13.25 -9.42 -5.36
CA THR A 94 -12.28 -9.38 -4.27
C THR A 94 -12.51 -8.17 -3.37
N SER A 95 -11.82 -8.09 -2.23
CA SER A 95 -11.98 -6.98 -1.28
C SER A 95 -11.56 -5.64 -1.87
N VAL A 96 -12.42 -4.63 -1.71
CA VAL A 96 -12.22 -3.27 -2.20
C VAL A 96 -11.52 -2.43 -1.13
N TRP A 97 -10.24 -2.14 -1.37
CA TRP A 97 -9.44 -1.26 -0.54
C TRP A 97 -9.34 0.11 -1.20
N VAL A 98 -9.57 1.18 -0.44
CA VAL A 98 -9.47 2.54 -0.99
C VAL A 98 -8.35 3.29 -0.29
N ASN A 99 -7.35 3.68 -1.06
CA ASN A 99 -6.25 4.51 -0.59
C ASN A 99 -6.65 5.98 -0.66
N LEU A 100 -6.60 6.67 0.47
CA LEU A 100 -6.93 8.09 0.59
C LEU A 100 -5.76 8.85 1.22
N GLY A 101 -5.37 9.98 0.64
CA GLY A 101 -4.39 10.90 1.22
C GLY A 101 -4.79 12.35 0.97
N GLY A 102 -5.19 13.04 2.03
CA GLY A 102 -5.52 14.47 2.00
C GLY A 102 -4.34 15.35 2.42
N HIS A 103 -4.45 16.64 2.13
CA HIS A 103 -3.45 17.64 2.52
C HIS A 103 -3.70 18.20 3.92
N THR A 104 -4.92 18.12 4.41
CA THR A 104 -5.32 18.54 5.75
C THR A 104 -6.06 17.42 6.47
N ILE A 105 -6.22 17.56 7.78
CA ILE A 105 -6.99 16.62 8.60
C ILE A 105 -8.47 16.64 8.16
N GLU A 106 -9.02 17.82 7.88
CA GLU A 106 -10.40 18.01 7.47
C GLU A 106 -10.69 17.31 6.13
N GLU A 107 -9.80 17.45 5.14
CA GLU A 107 -9.92 16.74 3.86
C GLU A 107 -9.92 15.22 4.05
N ASN A 108 -9.05 14.70 4.92
CA ASN A 108 -9.02 13.26 5.23
C ASN A 108 -10.31 12.82 5.91
N VAL A 109 -10.80 13.55 6.91
CA VAL A 109 -12.04 13.24 7.64
C VAL A 109 -13.25 13.24 6.69
N GLU A 110 -13.42 14.28 5.85
CA GLU A 110 -14.52 14.35 4.89
C GLU A 110 -14.44 13.24 3.84
N GLY A 111 -13.24 12.99 3.30
CA GLY A 111 -13.02 11.91 2.34
C GLY A 111 -13.38 10.53 2.91
N VAL A 112 -12.96 10.24 4.14
CA VAL A 112 -13.27 9.00 4.85
C VAL A 112 -14.79 8.83 5.06
N GLN A 113 -15.48 9.86 5.52
CA GLN A 113 -16.93 9.80 5.72
C GLN A 113 -17.66 9.45 4.42
N LYS A 114 -17.31 10.10 3.30
CA LYS A 114 -17.90 9.80 1.98
C LYS A 114 -17.61 8.37 1.51
N LEU A 115 -16.37 7.90 1.64
CA LEU A 115 -15.96 6.57 1.23
C LEU A 115 -16.62 5.47 2.07
N CYS A 116 -16.67 5.64 3.38
CA CYS A 116 -17.36 4.71 4.28
C CYS A 116 -18.86 4.61 3.95
N ALA A 117 -19.52 5.74 3.71
CA ALA A 117 -20.93 5.79 3.31
C ALA A 117 -21.19 5.11 1.94
N ALA A 118 -20.20 5.10 1.04
CA ALA A 118 -20.28 4.43 -0.25
C ALA A 118 -20.09 2.90 -0.17
N GLY A 119 -19.72 2.35 1.00
CA GLY A 119 -19.61 0.91 1.25
C GLY A 119 -18.37 0.29 0.63
N ILE A 120 -17.20 0.82 0.93
CA ILE A 120 -15.89 0.20 0.70
C ILE A 120 -15.63 -0.87 1.76
N ASP A 121 -14.66 -1.79 1.53
CA ASP A 121 -14.34 -2.85 2.49
C ASP A 121 -13.26 -2.46 3.49
N VAL A 122 -12.23 -1.72 3.04
CA VAL A 122 -11.09 -1.28 3.86
C VAL A 122 -10.67 0.11 3.41
N LEU A 123 -10.37 0.99 4.36
CA LEU A 123 -9.73 2.27 4.11
C LEU A 123 -8.23 2.16 4.35
N GLU A 124 -7.42 2.50 3.36
CA GLU A 124 -5.97 2.67 3.50
C GLU A 124 -5.64 4.17 3.56
N LEU A 125 -5.44 4.71 4.76
CA LEU A 125 -5.07 6.11 4.95
C LEU A 125 -3.58 6.31 4.63
N ASN A 126 -3.29 7.06 3.59
CA ASN A 126 -1.94 7.33 3.13
C ASN A 126 -1.38 8.61 3.78
N ILE A 127 -0.63 8.44 4.85
CA ILE A 127 0.06 9.55 5.53
C ILE A 127 1.47 9.81 4.98
N SER A 128 1.88 9.07 3.95
CA SER A 128 3.26 9.08 3.43
C SER A 128 3.51 10.08 2.31
N CYS A 129 2.56 10.96 1.96
CA CYS A 129 2.72 11.90 0.86
C CYS A 129 3.64 13.07 1.27
N PRO A 130 4.84 13.20 0.67
CA PRO A 130 5.81 14.24 1.06
C PRO A 130 5.50 15.62 0.45
N ASN A 131 4.45 15.75 -0.38
CA ASN A 131 4.20 16.95 -1.17
C ASN A 131 3.29 17.94 -0.45
N VAL A 132 3.85 18.63 0.55
CA VAL A 132 3.17 19.75 1.17
C VAL A 132 3.90 21.04 0.83
N LYS A 133 3.64 21.58 -0.36
CA LYS A 133 4.20 22.88 -0.79
C LYS A 133 3.56 24.10 -0.11
N GLN A 134 2.55 23.96 0.72
CA GLN A 134 1.86 25.08 1.35
C GLN A 134 1.41 24.75 2.79
N GLY A 135 2.38 24.65 3.72
CA GLY A 135 2.07 24.67 5.15
C GLY A 135 1.34 23.45 5.74
N GLY A 136 1.10 22.41 4.98
CA GLY A 136 0.53 21.17 5.48
C GLY A 136 1.60 20.31 6.17
N LEU A 137 1.22 19.70 7.28
CA LEU A 137 2.05 18.78 8.03
C LEU A 137 2.36 17.54 7.19
N ALA A 138 3.63 17.14 7.13
CA ALA A 138 4.02 15.86 6.55
C ALA A 138 3.69 14.76 7.58
N PHE A 139 2.43 14.33 7.63
CA PHE A 139 1.90 13.43 8.66
C PHE A 139 2.72 12.13 8.86
N GLY A 140 3.47 11.70 7.86
CA GLY A 140 4.25 10.45 7.92
C GLY A 140 5.70 10.59 8.39
N ILE A 141 6.13 11.75 8.88
CA ILE A 141 7.52 11.96 9.37
C ILE A 141 7.60 11.74 10.89
N ARG A 142 6.80 12.48 11.66
CA ARG A 142 6.82 12.43 13.12
C ARG A 142 5.60 11.67 13.65
N ALA A 143 5.82 10.85 14.66
CA ALA A 143 4.78 10.04 15.30
C ALA A 143 3.59 10.89 15.80
N LYS A 144 3.86 12.07 16.36
CA LYS A 144 2.84 12.99 16.87
C LYS A 144 1.89 13.49 15.76
N ASP A 145 2.43 13.83 14.59
CA ASP A 145 1.62 14.34 13.49
C ASP A 145 0.75 13.22 12.90
N ALA A 146 1.28 11.99 12.87
CA ALA A 146 0.52 10.79 12.48
C ALA A 146 -0.60 10.48 13.48
N GLU A 147 -0.33 10.54 14.77
CA GLU A 147 -1.32 10.34 15.84
C GLU A 147 -2.50 11.31 15.67
N GLU A 148 -2.24 12.58 15.39
CA GLU A 148 -3.27 13.61 15.24
C GLU A 148 -4.22 13.29 14.08
N VAL A 149 -3.71 13.01 12.88
CA VAL A 149 -4.55 12.71 11.72
C VAL A 149 -5.27 11.37 11.87
N VAL A 150 -4.60 10.32 12.38
CA VAL A 150 -5.21 9.00 12.59
C VAL A 150 -6.30 9.06 13.65
N SER A 151 -6.09 9.77 14.77
CA SER A 151 -7.12 9.97 15.80
C SER A 151 -8.36 10.72 15.29
N ALA A 152 -8.18 11.68 14.37
CA ALA A 152 -9.31 12.36 13.76
C ALA A 152 -10.09 11.44 12.80
N VAL A 153 -9.39 10.69 11.97
CA VAL A 153 -9.97 9.78 10.99
C VAL A 153 -10.63 8.57 11.65
N SER A 154 -10.02 7.96 12.65
CA SER A 154 -10.55 6.76 13.33
C SER A 154 -11.92 6.99 13.95
N LYS A 155 -12.22 8.23 14.41
CA LYS A 155 -13.52 8.59 14.97
C LYS A 155 -14.69 8.54 13.99
N VAL A 156 -14.41 8.67 12.69
CA VAL A 156 -15.41 8.70 11.62
C VAL A 156 -15.34 7.53 10.67
N CYS A 157 -14.27 6.74 10.72
CA CYS A 157 -14.08 5.57 9.91
C CYS A 157 -14.94 4.41 10.46
N THR A 158 -15.81 3.85 9.62
CA THR A 158 -16.73 2.75 9.99
C THR A 158 -16.34 1.41 9.37
N VAL A 159 -15.23 1.36 8.66
CA VAL A 159 -14.61 0.16 8.08
C VAL A 159 -13.21 0.01 8.66
N PRO A 160 -12.54 -1.16 8.52
CA PRO A 160 -11.16 -1.29 8.96
C PRO A 160 -10.25 -0.19 8.41
N LEU A 161 -9.51 0.46 9.31
CA LEU A 161 -8.58 1.55 9.03
C LEU A 161 -7.14 1.02 9.00
N VAL A 162 -6.56 0.93 7.82
CA VAL A 162 -5.14 0.63 7.62
C VAL A 162 -4.38 1.93 7.40
N VAL A 163 -3.28 2.14 8.11
CA VAL A 163 -2.45 3.35 7.93
C VAL A 163 -1.19 2.99 7.13
N LYS A 164 -1.04 3.63 5.96
CA LYS A 164 0.13 3.44 5.08
C LYS A 164 1.25 4.39 5.45
N LEU A 165 2.34 3.80 5.95
CA LEU A 165 3.47 4.55 6.50
C LEU A 165 4.49 4.96 5.43
N SER A 166 5.16 6.06 5.71
CA SER A 166 6.32 6.56 4.97
C SER A 166 7.60 5.81 5.40
N PRO A 167 8.49 5.47 4.46
CA PRO A 167 9.83 5.00 4.83
C PRO A 167 10.71 6.11 5.43
N GLN A 168 10.27 7.37 5.37
CA GLN A 168 10.98 8.54 5.89
C GLN A 168 10.57 8.89 7.33
N ALA A 169 9.76 8.07 7.99
CA ALA A 169 9.44 8.24 9.40
C ALA A 169 10.73 8.26 10.26
N GLU A 170 10.80 9.17 11.21
CA GLU A 170 11.96 9.31 12.13
C GLU A 170 12.26 8.00 12.89
N SER A 171 11.21 7.28 13.27
CA SER A 171 11.29 5.97 13.91
C SER A 171 10.10 5.11 13.49
N ILE A 172 10.36 3.98 12.85
CA ILE A 172 9.28 3.06 12.46
C ILE A 172 8.55 2.48 13.67
N PRO A 173 9.25 1.98 14.73
CA PRO A 173 8.56 1.48 15.92
C PRO A 173 7.66 2.51 16.60
N ASP A 174 8.15 3.75 16.75
CA ASP A 174 7.38 4.80 17.43
C ASP A 174 6.19 5.26 16.59
N MET A 175 6.37 5.37 15.27
CA MET A 175 5.30 5.65 14.32
C MET A 175 4.21 4.57 14.39
N CYS A 176 4.58 3.30 14.38
CA CYS A 176 3.65 2.18 14.48
C CYS A 176 2.84 2.22 15.77
N LYS A 177 3.50 2.43 16.91
CA LYS A 177 2.83 2.56 18.22
C LYS A 177 1.87 3.75 18.26
N ALA A 178 2.26 4.88 17.68
CA ALA A 178 1.42 6.07 17.66
C ALA A 178 0.15 5.86 16.84
N VAL A 179 0.25 5.24 15.64
CA VAL A 179 -0.93 5.00 14.81
C VAL A 179 -1.84 3.90 15.40
N GLU A 180 -1.28 2.86 16.04
CA GLU A 180 -2.05 1.85 16.79
C GLU A 180 -2.84 2.51 17.93
N ALA A 181 -2.17 3.32 18.75
CA ALA A 181 -2.80 4.04 19.87
C ALA A 181 -3.87 5.03 19.40
N ALA A 182 -3.72 5.59 18.21
CA ALA A 182 -4.67 6.52 17.58
C ALA A 182 -5.90 5.83 16.96
N GLY A 183 -5.96 4.49 16.98
CA GLY A 183 -7.13 3.72 16.55
C GLY A 183 -7.03 3.14 15.14
N ALA A 184 -5.82 2.92 14.61
CA ALA A 184 -5.63 2.12 13.40
C ALA A 184 -5.92 0.63 13.68
N ASP A 185 -6.60 -0.04 12.74
CA ASP A 185 -6.84 -1.49 12.78
C ASP A 185 -5.69 -2.28 12.15
N GLY A 186 -4.85 -1.62 11.33
CA GLY A 186 -3.70 -2.23 10.69
C GLY A 186 -2.72 -1.20 10.14
N ILE A 187 -1.55 -1.67 9.73
CA ILE A 187 -0.48 -0.85 9.16
C ILE A 187 -0.06 -1.46 7.84
N SER A 188 0.09 -0.66 6.76
CA SER A 188 0.78 -1.04 5.55
C SER A 188 2.11 -0.29 5.42
N LEU A 189 3.19 -1.00 5.01
CA LEU A 189 4.57 -0.51 5.08
C LEU A 189 5.44 -1.22 4.05
N CYS A 190 6.09 -0.49 3.13
CA CYS A 190 6.23 0.96 3.12
C CYS A 190 5.86 1.56 1.76
N ASN A 191 5.71 2.88 1.73
CA ASN A 191 5.65 3.64 0.49
C ASN A 191 7.05 3.75 -0.15
N THR A 192 7.19 4.50 -1.27
CA THR A 192 8.43 4.65 -2.05
C THR A 192 9.48 5.46 -1.29
N PHE A 193 10.75 5.13 -1.53
CA PHE A 193 11.90 5.84 -0.94
C PHE A 193 12.26 7.07 -1.77
N GLN A 194 12.58 8.16 -1.12
CA GLN A 194 13.02 9.37 -1.81
C GLN A 194 14.37 9.14 -2.49
N ALA A 195 14.45 9.44 -3.78
CA ALA A 195 15.64 9.26 -4.61
C ALA A 195 15.79 10.41 -5.62
N CYS A 196 16.96 10.51 -6.26
CA CYS A 196 17.28 11.54 -7.24
C CYS A 196 17.95 10.91 -8.46
N ALA A 197 17.68 11.49 -9.64
CA ALA A 197 18.36 11.17 -10.87
C ALA A 197 18.73 12.46 -11.63
N ILE A 198 19.91 12.48 -12.23
CA ILE A 198 20.45 13.63 -12.99
C ILE A 198 20.52 13.27 -14.47
N ASP A 199 19.95 14.11 -15.31
CA ASP A 199 20.13 14.10 -16.77
C ASP A 199 21.45 14.80 -17.09
N LEU A 200 22.45 14.03 -17.51
CA LEU A 200 23.80 14.55 -17.75
C LEU A 200 23.85 15.50 -18.95
N GLU A 201 23.02 15.25 -19.98
CA GLU A 201 22.99 16.07 -21.18
C GLU A 201 22.32 17.41 -20.90
N LYS A 202 21.22 17.40 -20.14
CA LYS A 202 20.51 18.62 -19.73
C LYS A 202 21.12 19.29 -18.50
N ARG A 203 22.06 18.62 -17.82
CA ARG A 203 22.73 19.08 -16.57
C ARG A 203 21.75 19.55 -15.50
N ARG A 204 20.67 18.78 -15.31
CA ARG A 204 19.60 19.09 -14.33
C ARG A 204 18.96 17.81 -13.81
N PRO A 205 18.18 17.87 -12.71
CA PRO A 205 17.37 16.74 -12.30
C PRO A 205 16.43 16.26 -13.42
N VAL A 206 16.22 14.94 -13.51
CA VAL A 206 15.27 14.34 -14.46
C VAL A 206 13.86 14.81 -14.16
N PHE A 207 13.47 14.80 -12.89
CA PHE A 207 12.15 15.19 -12.43
C PHE A 207 12.08 16.67 -12.06
N ASN A 208 10.99 17.34 -12.43
CA ASN A 208 10.77 18.77 -12.08
C ASN A 208 10.77 19.00 -10.56
N ASN A 209 10.37 18.01 -9.76
CA ASN A 209 10.41 18.06 -8.29
C ASN A 209 11.77 17.68 -7.69
N THR A 210 12.81 17.51 -8.52
CA THR A 210 14.16 17.08 -8.12
C THR A 210 14.19 15.66 -7.56
N PHE A 211 13.36 15.37 -6.56
CA PHE A 211 13.24 14.06 -5.90
C PHE A 211 12.00 13.32 -6.37
N ALA A 212 12.13 12.00 -6.45
CA ALA A 212 11.07 11.08 -6.86
C ALA A 212 11.06 9.84 -5.96
N GLY A 213 9.98 9.06 -6.00
CA GLY A 213 9.86 7.85 -5.19
C GLY A 213 10.49 6.65 -5.88
N LEU A 214 11.48 6.02 -5.27
CA LEU A 214 12.07 4.76 -5.73
C LEU A 214 11.27 3.58 -5.20
N SER A 215 10.96 2.63 -6.07
CA SER A 215 10.28 1.37 -5.79
C SER A 215 10.91 0.20 -6.56
N GLY A 216 10.44 -1.02 -6.34
CA GLY A 216 10.94 -2.23 -7.01
C GLY A 216 12.01 -2.99 -6.21
N PRO A 217 12.70 -3.96 -6.81
CA PRO A 217 13.58 -4.91 -6.10
C PRO A 217 14.66 -4.26 -5.23
N ALA A 218 15.17 -3.10 -5.64
CA ALA A 218 16.22 -2.39 -4.91
C ALA A 218 15.84 -2.08 -3.46
N ILE A 219 14.54 -1.85 -3.17
CA ILE A 219 14.09 -1.48 -1.82
C ILE A 219 13.69 -2.68 -0.95
N ARG A 220 13.56 -3.89 -1.52
CA ARG A 220 13.01 -5.05 -0.78
C ARG A 220 13.70 -5.31 0.56
N PRO A 221 15.03 -5.44 0.66
CA PRO A 221 15.67 -5.75 1.94
C PRO A 221 15.48 -4.64 2.98
N ILE A 222 15.31 -3.39 2.55
CA ILE A 222 15.06 -2.27 3.44
C ILE A 222 13.60 -2.31 3.92
N ALA A 223 12.65 -2.54 3.01
CA ALA A 223 11.23 -2.67 3.33
C ALA A 223 10.98 -3.87 4.27
N LEU A 224 11.62 -5.02 4.01
CA LEU A 224 11.54 -6.20 4.87
C LEU A 224 12.03 -5.91 6.29
N ARG A 225 13.17 -5.23 6.44
CA ARG A 225 13.66 -4.77 7.75
C ARG A 225 12.64 -3.88 8.47
N MET A 226 12.01 -2.94 7.75
CA MET A 226 11.02 -2.05 8.33
C MET A 226 9.76 -2.81 8.78
N VAL A 227 9.28 -3.78 7.99
CA VAL A 227 8.18 -4.67 8.37
C VAL A 227 8.54 -5.50 9.60
N TRP A 228 9.77 -6.03 9.66
CA TRP A 228 10.26 -6.72 10.86
C TRP A 228 10.17 -5.85 12.10
N GLN A 229 10.60 -4.59 12.02
CA GLN A 229 10.52 -3.63 13.12
C GLN A 229 9.06 -3.32 13.51
N ALA A 230 8.19 -3.10 12.53
CA ALA A 230 6.77 -2.82 12.73
C ALA A 230 6.06 -3.96 13.45
N VAL A 231 6.22 -5.19 12.97
CA VAL A 231 5.64 -6.41 13.60
C VAL A 231 6.08 -6.57 15.05
N GLY A 232 7.32 -6.20 15.39
CA GLY A 232 7.81 -6.26 16.79
C GLY A 232 7.32 -5.10 17.67
N ALA A 233 6.68 -4.09 17.11
CA ALA A 233 6.31 -2.87 17.83
C ALA A 233 4.82 -2.80 18.20
N VAL A 234 3.94 -3.49 17.47
CA VAL A 234 2.48 -3.41 17.59
C VAL A 234 1.80 -4.76 17.63
N ASN A 235 0.53 -4.79 18.06
CA ASN A 235 -0.29 -5.99 18.08
C ASN A 235 -1.27 -6.05 16.89
N ILE A 236 -1.51 -4.94 16.20
CA ILE A 236 -2.36 -4.90 15.01
C ILE A 236 -1.64 -5.49 13.80
N PRO A 237 -2.39 -6.05 12.82
CA PRO A 237 -1.82 -6.63 11.61
C PRO A 237 -0.93 -5.65 10.84
N VAL A 238 0.23 -6.14 10.38
CA VAL A 238 1.14 -5.41 9.49
C VAL A 238 1.07 -6.02 8.10
N ILE A 239 0.79 -5.20 7.09
CA ILE A 239 0.78 -5.59 5.68
C ILE A 239 2.12 -5.13 5.06
N GLY A 240 2.91 -6.10 4.57
CA GLY A 240 4.23 -5.81 4.02
C GLY A 240 4.16 -5.43 2.54
N LEU A 241 4.89 -4.37 2.14
CA LEU A 241 5.07 -4.03 0.73
C LEU A 241 6.44 -3.40 0.47
N GLY A 242 6.93 -3.58 -0.76
CA GLY A 242 8.18 -3.00 -1.24
C GLY A 242 9.11 -4.03 -1.86
N GLY A 243 9.22 -4.01 -3.19
CA GLY A 243 10.15 -4.82 -3.96
C GLY A 243 9.79 -6.29 -4.11
N ILE A 244 8.57 -6.71 -3.81
CA ILE A 244 8.07 -8.07 -4.00
C ILE A 244 7.85 -8.30 -5.50
N LEU A 245 8.57 -9.27 -6.08
CA LEU A 245 8.45 -9.71 -7.47
C LEU A 245 8.03 -11.17 -7.62
N THR A 246 8.26 -12.00 -6.60
CA THR A 246 8.02 -13.45 -6.62
C THR A 246 7.29 -13.90 -5.36
N GLY A 247 6.71 -15.11 -5.38
CA GLY A 247 6.13 -15.72 -4.19
C GLY A 247 7.16 -15.92 -3.07
N ARG A 248 8.42 -16.18 -3.42
CA ARG A 248 9.50 -16.28 -2.41
C ARG A 248 9.75 -14.96 -1.72
N ASP A 249 9.73 -13.85 -2.45
CA ASP A 249 9.84 -12.52 -1.84
C ASP A 249 8.67 -12.25 -0.89
N ALA A 250 7.45 -12.61 -1.28
CA ALA A 250 6.26 -12.46 -0.43
C ALA A 250 6.35 -13.31 0.85
N LEU A 251 6.85 -14.54 0.73
CA LEU A 251 7.06 -15.44 1.87
C LEU A 251 8.08 -14.89 2.88
N GLU A 252 9.11 -14.17 2.45
CA GLU A 252 10.04 -13.49 3.36
C GLU A 252 9.30 -12.51 4.29
N PHE A 253 8.35 -11.73 3.74
CA PHE A 253 7.54 -10.80 4.54
C PHE A 253 6.58 -11.54 5.48
N ILE A 254 5.95 -12.61 5.03
CA ILE A 254 5.07 -13.44 5.86
C ILE A 254 5.86 -14.09 7.00
N MET A 255 7.01 -14.67 6.71
CA MET A 255 7.89 -15.26 7.73
C MET A 255 8.46 -14.20 8.69
N ALA A 256 8.60 -12.95 8.27
CA ALA A 256 8.92 -11.82 9.14
C ALA A 256 7.74 -11.38 10.02
N GLY A 257 6.53 -11.92 9.80
CA GLY A 257 5.33 -11.67 10.60
C GLY A 257 4.27 -10.82 9.91
N ALA A 258 4.42 -10.47 8.64
CA ALA A 258 3.37 -9.77 7.91
C ALA A 258 2.10 -10.63 7.81
N ALA A 259 0.94 -10.02 8.04
CA ALA A 259 -0.36 -10.68 7.93
C ALA A 259 -0.77 -10.92 6.47
N ALA A 260 -0.40 -9.99 5.60
CA ALA A 260 -0.59 -10.03 4.15
C ALA A 260 0.51 -9.21 3.47
N VAL A 261 0.54 -9.21 2.13
CA VAL A 261 1.50 -8.42 1.35
C VAL A 261 0.79 -7.60 0.28
N GLN A 262 1.35 -6.43 -0.06
CA GLN A 262 0.91 -5.68 -1.23
C GLN A 262 1.97 -5.73 -2.33
N VAL A 263 1.53 -5.95 -3.58
CA VAL A 263 2.38 -6.02 -4.76
C VAL A 263 2.14 -4.80 -5.63
N GLY A 264 3.20 -4.04 -5.89
CA GLY A 264 3.15 -2.77 -6.62
C GLY A 264 3.91 -2.82 -7.95
N THR A 265 5.17 -2.42 -7.95
CA THR A 265 6.01 -2.24 -9.16
C THR A 265 6.03 -3.45 -10.08
N ALA A 266 5.87 -4.66 -9.54
CA ALA A 266 5.80 -5.90 -10.33
C ALA A 266 4.69 -5.86 -11.39
N ASN A 267 3.56 -5.17 -11.13
CA ASN A 267 2.43 -5.06 -12.06
C ASN A 267 2.79 -4.28 -13.35
N PHE A 268 3.83 -3.44 -13.32
CA PHE A 268 4.32 -2.75 -14.51
C PHE A 268 5.21 -3.64 -15.37
N LEU A 269 5.83 -4.66 -14.78
CA LEU A 269 6.68 -5.63 -15.48
C LEU A 269 5.86 -6.81 -16.02
N ASP A 270 4.87 -7.23 -15.26
CA ASP A 270 4.00 -8.37 -15.56
C ASP A 270 2.57 -8.07 -15.06
N PRO A 271 1.62 -7.85 -15.97
CA PRO A 271 0.23 -7.57 -15.58
C PRO A 271 -0.44 -8.69 -14.76
N LYS A 272 0.14 -9.91 -14.76
CA LYS A 272 -0.31 -11.05 -13.97
C LYS A 272 0.50 -11.26 -12.68
N ALA A 273 1.32 -10.29 -12.28
CA ALA A 273 2.21 -10.44 -11.14
C ALA A 273 1.49 -10.84 -9.86
N CYS A 274 0.34 -10.24 -9.57
CA CYS A 274 -0.40 -10.52 -8.34
C CYS A 274 -0.90 -11.97 -8.28
N THR A 275 -1.53 -12.48 -9.34
CA THR A 275 -2.03 -13.87 -9.37
C THR A 275 -0.90 -14.87 -9.47
N ARG A 276 0.16 -14.59 -10.24
CA ARG A 276 1.36 -15.43 -10.31
C ARG A 276 2.03 -15.55 -8.95
N ILE A 277 2.25 -14.46 -8.23
CA ILE A 277 2.83 -14.46 -6.88
C ILE A 277 1.95 -15.27 -5.92
N THR A 278 0.63 -15.14 -6.01
CA THR A 278 -0.32 -15.93 -5.21
C THR A 278 -0.15 -17.42 -5.48
N ALA A 279 -0.05 -17.84 -6.76
CA ALA A 279 0.18 -19.23 -7.14
C ALA A 279 1.53 -19.76 -6.64
N GLU A 280 2.61 -18.98 -6.83
CA GLU A 280 3.97 -19.33 -6.37
C GLU A 280 4.05 -19.54 -4.85
N ILE A 281 3.29 -18.76 -4.05
CA ILE A 281 3.16 -18.97 -2.60
C ILE A 281 2.56 -20.36 -2.32
N GLY A 282 1.45 -20.70 -3.01
CA GLY A 282 0.80 -22.01 -2.86
C GLY A 282 1.69 -23.18 -3.25
N GLU A 283 2.40 -23.06 -4.37
CA GLU A 283 3.36 -24.07 -4.84
C GLU A 283 4.49 -24.29 -3.82
N TRP A 284 5.02 -23.21 -3.25
CA TRP A 284 6.04 -23.31 -2.23
C TRP A 284 5.51 -24.00 -0.96
N MET A 285 4.31 -23.62 -0.51
CA MET A 285 3.67 -24.24 0.66
C MET A 285 3.42 -25.73 0.45
N ASP A 286 2.88 -26.13 -0.71
CA ASP A 286 2.65 -27.55 -1.04
C ASP A 286 3.95 -28.34 -1.07
N ALA A 287 5.02 -27.78 -1.67
CA ALA A 287 6.34 -28.41 -1.74
C ALA A 287 7.00 -28.61 -0.36
N HIS A 288 6.64 -27.77 0.63
CA HIS A 288 7.21 -27.82 1.98
C HIS A 288 6.24 -28.42 3.01
N GLY A 289 5.07 -28.93 2.59
CA GLY A 289 4.09 -29.56 3.46
C GLY A 289 3.36 -28.59 4.39
N VAL A 290 3.42 -27.29 4.12
CA VAL A 290 2.74 -26.23 4.88
C VAL A 290 1.26 -26.20 4.46
N LYS A 291 0.35 -26.25 5.41
CA LYS A 291 -1.09 -26.31 5.14
C LYS A 291 -1.75 -24.93 5.14
N THR A 292 -1.32 -24.05 6.04
CA THR A 292 -1.84 -22.69 6.20
C THR A 292 -0.70 -21.69 6.36
N LEU A 293 -0.94 -20.45 5.99
CA LEU A 293 0.05 -19.38 6.16
C LEU A 293 0.36 -19.11 7.65
N ASP A 294 -0.56 -19.41 8.54
CA ASP A 294 -0.36 -19.20 9.99
C ASP A 294 0.74 -20.11 10.56
N GLU A 295 1.00 -21.28 9.95
CA GLU A 295 2.11 -22.15 10.34
C GLU A 295 3.50 -21.52 10.15
N ILE A 296 3.61 -20.61 9.20
CA ILE A 296 4.89 -19.97 8.85
C ILE A 296 4.94 -18.47 9.16
N ARG A 297 3.79 -17.85 9.51
CA ARG A 297 3.77 -16.42 9.84
C ARG A 297 4.62 -16.13 11.06
N GLY A 298 5.63 -15.28 10.89
CA GLY A 298 6.54 -14.89 11.95
C GLY A 298 7.56 -15.96 12.36
N CYS A 299 7.61 -17.12 11.70
CA CYS A 299 8.52 -18.21 12.08
C CYS A 299 10.01 -17.82 12.03
N ALA A 300 10.38 -16.81 11.24
CA ALA A 300 11.75 -16.31 11.21
C ALA A 300 12.14 -15.49 12.45
N ARG A 301 11.20 -15.17 13.33
CA ARG A 301 11.46 -14.32 14.51
C ARG A 301 11.90 -15.10 15.74
N GLY A 302 11.83 -16.43 15.73
CA GLY A 302 12.21 -17.32 16.83
C GLY A 302 11.05 -17.60 17.76
#